data_65a4b6d0fd157a41f9da087d0c91b3da
#
_entry.id   65a4b6d0fd157a41f9da087d0c91b3da
#
_cell.length_a   1.000
_cell.length_b   1.000
_cell.length_c   1.000
_cell.angle_alpha   90.00
_cell.angle_beta   90.00
_cell.angle_gamma   90.00
#
_symmetry.space_group_name_H-M   'P 1'
#
loop_
_entity.id
_entity.type
_entity.pdbx_description
1 polymer ?
#
loop_
_entity_poly.entity_id
_entity_poly.type
_entity_poly.pdbx_seq_one_letter_code
_entity_poly.pdbx_strand_id
1 'polypeptide(L)'
;MKTQATESLPNNLGSVTELLNYFVSVRAKTLDLCSPLQIEDFGVQPIEDASPPKWHLAHTTWFFEAFLLKAYEYNFQPFHETFGYLFNSYYIRVGHPFPRSDRGNLSRPTVKEVMQYRTETESKVIDPVSYTHLTLPTK
;
A
#
# COMPACT_ATOMS: atom_id res chain seq x y z
N MET A 1 3.37 24.36 18.78
CA MET A 1 3.32 22.97 18.29
C MET A 1 1.92 22.42 18.50
N LYS A 2 1.16 22.30 17.44
CA LYS A 2 -0.11 21.59 17.54
C LYS A 2 0.21 20.10 17.61
N THR A 3 -0.06 19.50 18.75
CA THR A 3 -0.09 18.05 18.91
C THR A 3 -1.08 17.53 17.88
N GLN A 4 -0.59 16.79 16.87
CA GLN A 4 -1.50 16.04 16.02
C GLN A 4 -2.22 15.06 16.93
N ALA A 5 -3.53 15.25 17.06
CA ALA A 5 -4.37 14.24 17.65
C ALA A 5 -4.15 12.98 16.82
N THR A 6 -3.63 11.93 17.44
CA THR A 6 -3.72 10.58 16.89
C THR A 6 -5.19 10.33 16.66
N GLU A 7 -5.61 10.33 15.40
CA GLU A 7 -6.96 9.89 15.06
C GLU A 7 -7.08 8.46 15.57
N SER A 8 -7.77 8.33 16.69
CA SER A 8 -8.11 7.00 17.19
C SER A 8 -9.00 6.33 16.16
N LEU A 9 -8.76 5.04 15.90
CA LEU A 9 -9.65 4.21 15.12
C LEU A 9 -11.09 4.44 15.57
N PRO A 10 -12.03 4.68 14.65
CA PRO A 10 -13.44 4.82 15.03
C PRO A 10 -13.88 3.57 15.77
N ASN A 11 -14.49 3.77 16.93
CA ASN A 11 -14.92 2.69 17.82
C ASN A 11 -16.01 1.77 17.22
N ASN A 12 -16.41 2.01 15.97
CA ASN A 12 -17.51 1.30 15.35
C ASN A 12 -17.26 1.03 13.88
N LEU A 13 -16.29 0.17 13.58
CA LEU A 13 -16.10 -0.38 12.24
C LEU A 13 -17.02 -1.59 12.02
N GLY A 14 -18.32 -1.47 12.42
CA GLY A 14 -19.26 -2.59 12.43
C GLY A 14 -19.76 -3.01 11.06
N SER A 15 -19.52 -2.26 9.99
CA SER A 15 -19.95 -2.60 8.64
C SER A 15 -18.79 -2.60 7.65
N VAL A 16 -18.94 -3.39 6.58
CA VAL A 16 -17.98 -3.41 5.47
C VAL A 16 -17.88 -2.03 4.82
N THR A 17 -19.00 -1.33 4.68
CA THR A 17 -19.04 0.01 4.10
C THR A 17 -18.23 1.00 4.93
N GLU A 18 -18.37 0.97 6.26
CA GLU A 18 -17.58 1.84 7.15
C GLU A 18 -16.09 1.53 7.06
N LEU A 19 -15.73 0.26 7.01
CA LEU A 19 -14.34 -0.17 6.87
C LEU A 19 -13.75 0.28 5.54
N LEU A 20 -14.48 0.15 4.45
CA LEU A 20 -14.04 0.62 3.13
C LEU A 20 -13.91 2.15 3.08
N ASN A 21 -14.83 2.88 3.69
CA ASN A 21 -14.73 4.34 3.78
C ASN A 21 -13.50 4.76 4.59
N TYR A 22 -13.21 4.05 5.66
CA TYR A 22 -12.00 4.29 6.45
C TYR A 22 -10.73 3.99 5.64
N PHE A 23 -10.70 2.87 4.93
CA PHE A 23 -9.61 2.53 4.02
C PHE A 23 -9.35 3.65 3.00
N VAL A 24 -10.39 4.11 2.33
CA VAL A 24 -10.30 5.19 1.34
C VAL A 24 -9.75 6.47 1.97
N SER A 25 -10.23 6.83 3.17
CA SER A 25 -9.78 8.04 3.87
C SER A 25 -8.31 7.98 4.26
N VAL A 26 -7.83 6.83 4.73
CA VAL A 26 -6.41 6.64 5.07
C VAL A 26 -5.53 6.72 3.82
N ARG A 27 -5.97 6.11 2.71
CA ARG A 27 -5.26 6.16 1.44
C ARG A 27 -5.16 7.59 0.91
N ALA A 28 -6.24 8.35 0.98
CA ALA A 28 -6.25 9.76 0.59
C ALA A 28 -5.33 10.61 1.49
N LYS A 29 -5.33 10.36 2.79
CA LYS A 29 -4.46 11.05 3.75
C LYS A 29 -2.98 10.88 3.39
N THR A 30 -2.59 9.69 3.00
CA THR A 30 -1.21 9.42 2.59
C THR A 30 -0.81 10.29 1.40
N LEU A 31 -1.68 10.44 0.40
CA LEU A 31 -1.41 11.31 -0.75
C LEU A 31 -1.38 12.79 -0.37
N ASP A 32 -2.25 13.21 0.54
CA ASP A 32 -2.25 14.59 1.04
C ASP A 32 -0.92 14.95 1.72
N LEU A 33 -0.34 14.02 2.46
CA LEU A 33 0.98 14.21 3.08
C LEU A 33 2.08 14.41 2.04
N CYS A 34 1.92 13.85 0.86
CA CYS A 34 2.88 13.99 -0.24
C CYS A 34 2.61 15.20 -1.14
N SER A 35 1.51 15.92 -0.93
CA SER A 35 1.10 17.04 -1.81
C SER A 35 2.14 18.16 -1.97
N PRO A 36 2.98 18.49 -0.96
CA PRO A 36 4.03 19.49 -1.12
C PRO A 36 5.24 19.03 -1.94
N LEU A 37 5.36 17.73 -2.22
CA LEU A 37 6.55 17.15 -2.85
C LEU A 37 6.56 17.37 -4.35
N GLN A 38 7.75 17.64 -4.90
CA GLN A 38 8.03 17.53 -6.32
C GLN A 38 8.40 16.09 -6.67
N ILE A 39 8.37 15.74 -7.95
CA ILE A 39 8.69 14.36 -8.41
C ILE A 39 10.06 13.92 -7.90
N GLU A 40 11.04 14.81 -7.93
CA GLU A 40 12.42 14.54 -7.52
C GLU A 40 12.54 14.19 -6.03
N ASP A 41 11.63 14.70 -5.21
CA ASP A 41 11.65 14.49 -3.75
C ASP A 41 11.25 13.06 -3.36
N PHE A 42 10.44 12.40 -4.19
CA PHE A 42 9.89 11.09 -3.87
C PHE A 42 10.94 9.98 -3.77
N GLY A 43 12.10 10.16 -4.38
CA GLY A 43 13.18 9.17 -4.38
C GLY A 43 14.27 9.42 -3.33
N VAL A 44 14.20 10.50 -2.58
CA VAL A 44 15.27 10.90 -1.66
C VAL A 44 15.23 10.08 -0.37
N GLN A 45 16.40 9.54 -0.01
CA GLN A 45 16.64 8.86 1.26
C GLN A 45 17.74 9.60 2.02
N PRO A 46 17.40 10.50 2.95
CA PRO A 46 18.40 11.35 3.61
C PRO A 46 19.28 10.59 4.61
N ILE A 47 18.78 9.51 5.18
CA ILE A 47 19.51 8.61 6.08
C ILE A 47 19.05 7.17 5.83
N GLU A 48 19.84 6.19 6.28
CA GLU A 48 19.54 4.77 6.04
C GLU A 48 18.20 4.31 6.58
N ASP A 49 17.75 4.89 7.70
CA ASP A 49 16.49 4.51 8.35
C ASP A 49 15.27 5.25 7.82
N ALA A 50 15.43 6.27 6.99
CA ALA A 50 14.35 7.05 6.43
C ALA A 50 14.13 6.71 4.96
N SER A 51 13.28 5.73 4.69
CA SER A 51 12.97 5.32 3.32
C SER A 51 12.30 6.43 2.53
N PRO A 52 12.53 6.48 1.20
CA PRO A 52 11.91 7.51 0.35
C PRO A 52 10.37 7.46 0.38
N PRO A 53 9.70 8.59 0.19
CA PRO A 53 8.24 8.63 0.06
C PRO A 53 7.69 7.64 -0.98
N LYS A 54 8.33 7.54 -2.13
CA LYS A 54 7.96 6.56 -3.16
C LYS A 54 7.92 5.13 -2.64
N TRP A 55 8.91 4.76 -1.84
CA TRP A 55 8.96 3.41 -1.24
C TRP A 55 7.77 3.19 -0.30
N HIS A 56 7.46 4.15 0.56
CA HIS A 56 6.33 4.05 1.49
C HIS A 56 4.99 3.95 0.78
N LEU A 57 4.80 4.74 -0.27
CA LEU A 57 3.59 4.68 -1.08
C LEU A 57 3.38 3.30 -1.73
N ALA A 58 4.46 2.70 -2.21
CA ALA A 58 4.43 1.37 -2.79
C ALA A 58 4.30 0.28 -1.73
N HIS A 59 5.02 0.39 -0.61
CA HIS A 59 4.99 -0.59 0.48
C HIS A 59 3.59 -0.75 1.08
N THR A 60 2.93 0.35 1.38
CA THR A 60 1.56 0.30 1.94
C THR A 60 0.55 -0.26 0.95
N THR A 61 0.81 -0.15 -0.33
CA THR A 61 0.01 -0.78 -1.38
C THR A 61 0.33 -2.27 -1.51
N TRP A 62 1.62 -2.62 -1.51
CA TRP A 62 2.07 -4.01 -1.52
C TRP A 62 1.48 -4.81 -0.35
N PHE A 63 1.34 -4.20 0.82
CA PHE A 63 0.75 -4.86 1.98
C PHE A 63 -0.67 -5.37 1.68
N PHE A 64 -1.51 -4.55 1.09
CA PHE A 64 -2.87 -4.96 0.71
C PHE A 64 -2.86 -5.99 -0.42
N GLU A 65 -1.98 -5.85 -1.38
CA GLU A 65 -1.83 -6.84 -2.45
C GLU A 65 -1.42 -8.20 -1.89
N ALA A 66 -0.39 -8.23 -1.05
CA ALA A 66 0.18 -9.48 -0.56
C ALA A 66 -0.69 -10.19 0.49
N PHE A 67 -1.38 -9.44 1.34
CA PHE A 67 -2.12 -10.00 2.47
C PHE A 67 -3.63 -10.02 2.28
N LEU A 68 -4.17 -9.22 1.37
CA LEU A 68 -5.60 -9.22 1.10
C LEU A 68 -5.91 -9.78 -0.29
N LEU A 69 -5.40 -9.17 -1.34
CA LEU A 69 -5.75 -9.57 -2.71
C LEU A 69 -5.24 -10.98 -3.05
N LYS A 70 -4.01 -11.29 -2.71
CA LYS A 70 -3.44 -12.62 -2.96
C LYS A 70 -4.23 -13.72 -2.27
N ALA A 71 -4.77 -13.44 -1.08
CA ALA A 71 -5.54 -14.42 -0.31
C ALA A 71 -6.98 -14.60 -0.84
N TYR A 72 -7.58 -13.53 -1.38
CA TYR A 72 -9.03 -13.49 -1.61
C TYR A 72 -9.44 -13.18 -3.05
N GLU A 73 -8.56 -12.62 -3.87
CA GLU A 73 -8.90 -12.34 -5.26
C GLU A 73 -8.86 -13.62 -6.10
N TYR A 74 -9.95 -13.86 -6.84
CA TYR A 74 -9.98 -14.96 -7.78
C TYR A 74 -8.94 -14.76 -8.88
N ASN A 75 -8.14 -15.80 -9.11
CA ASN A 75 -7.11 -15.80 -10.17
C ASN A 75 -6.13 -14.64 -10.03
N PHE A 76 -5.68 -14.40 -8.79
CA PHE A 76 -4.77 -13.30 -8.46
C PHE A 76 -3.52 -13.28 -9.34
N GLN A 77 -3.21 -12.09 -9.85
CA GLN A 77 -1.95 -11.79 -10.52
C GLN A 77 -1.31 -10.57 -9.88
N PRO A 78 -0.03 -10.61 -9.49
CA PRO A 78 0.64 -9.43 -8.95
C PRO A 78 0.73 -8.33 -10.02
N PHE A 79 0.69 -7.09 -9.57
CA PHE A 79 0.86 -5.93 -10.46
C PHE A 79 2.20 -5.99 -11.21
N HIS A 80 3.26 -6.35 -10.48
CA HIS A 80 4.59 -6.52 -11.05
C HIS A 80 5.34 -7.62 -10.28
N GLU A 81 6.05 -8.48 -10.98
CA GLU A 81 6.73 -9.64 -10.39
C GLU A 81 7.80 -9.30 -9.36
N THR A 82 8.44 -8.12 -9.46
CA THR A 82 9.52 -7.72 -8.55
C THR A 82 9.05 -6.92 -7.34
N PHE A 83 7.81 -6.47 -7.29
CA PHE A 83 7.34 -5.59 -6.22
C PHE A 83 7.29 -6.29 -4.85
N GLY A 84 7.06 -7.59 -4.83
CA GLY A 84 7.14 -8.37 -3.60
C GLY A 84 8.53 -8.34 -2.95
N TYR A 85 9.58 -8.27 -3.75
CA TYR A 85 10.94 -8.12 -3.25
C TYR A 85 11.25 -6.67 -2.87
N LEU A 86 10.90 -5.71 -3.72
CA LEU A 86 11.28 -4.30 -3.53
C LEU A 86 10.56 -3.65 -2.35
N PHE A 87 9.31 -4.02 -2.10
CA PHE A 87 8.43 -3.30 -1.18
C PHE A 87 8.05 -4.08 0.09
N ASN A 88 8.55 -5.30 0.25
CA ASN A 88 8.51 -6.01 1.52
C ASN A 88 9.49 -5.37 2.52
N SER A 89 9.15 -5.37 3.82
CA SER A 89 10.06 -4.85 4.85
C SER A 89 10.45 -5.90 5.91
N TYR A 90 9.49 -6.44 6.65
CA TYR A 90 9.79 -7.35 7.76
C TYR A 90 9.26 -8.76 7.58
N TYR A 91 8.59 -9.03 6.48
CA TYR A 91 7.85 -10.27 6.30
C TYR A 91 8.73 -11.34 5.65
N ILE A 92 9.68 -11.86 6.42
CA ILE A 92 10.69 -12.83 5.96
C ILE A 92 10.03 -14.09 5.37
N ARG A 93 8.84 -14.46 5.83
CA ARG A 93 8.07 -15.60 5.28
C ARG A 93 7.64 -15.39 3.84
N VAL A 94 7.59 -14.14 3.38
CA VAL A 94 7.24 -13.79 2.00
C VAL A 94 8.50 -13.73 1.12
N GLY A 95 9.68 -13.75 1.73
CA GLY A 95 10.99 -13.68 1.08
C GLY A 95 11.89 -12.63 1.72
N HIS A 96 13.16 -12.61 1.32
CA HIS A 96 14.10 -11.60 1.78
C HIS A 96 13.77 -10.24 1.14
N PRO A 97 13.60 -9.17 1.94
CA PRO A 97 13.30 -7.86 1.40
C PRO A 97 14.54 -7.19 0.81
N PHE A 98 14.29 -6.24 -0.09
CA PHE A 98 15.31 -5.32 -0.58
C PHE A 98 15.87 -4.50 0.60
N PRO A 99 17.20 -4.32 0.72
CA PRO A 99 17.81 -3.67 1.87
C PRO A 99 17.30 -2.25 2.09
N ARG A 100 16.95 -1.93 3.33
CA ARG A 100 16.43 -0.61 3.70
C ARG A 100 17.38 0.53 3.32
N SER A 101 18.68 0.35 3.58
CA SER A 101 19.68 1.37 3.31
C SER A 101 19.82 1.72 1.81
N ASP A 102 19.37 0.82 0.93
CA ASP A 102 19.51 0.96 -0.52
C ASP A 102 18.24 1.46 -1.22
N ARG A 103 17.18 1.70 -0.46
CA ARG A 103 15.88 2.10 -1.04
C ARG A 103 15.93 3.42 -1.82
N GLY A 104 16.85 4.31 -1.46
CA GLY A 104 17.11 5.54 -2.20
C GLY A 104 17.78 5.33 -3.57
N ASN A 105 18.32 4.14 -3.81
CA ASN A 105 18.94 3.80 -5.09
C ASN A 105 17.94 3.31 -6.16
N LEU A 106 16.69 3.14 -5.79
CA LEU A 106 15.65 2.66 -6.70
C LEU A 106 15.14 3.79 -7.60
N SER A 107 15.64 3.86 -8.83
CA SER A 107 15.07 4.76 -9.84
C SER A 107 13.76 4.21 -10.42
N ARG A 108 13.54 2.91 -10.32
CA ARG A 108 12.33 2.21 -10.77
C ARG A 108 11.73 1.40 -9.62
N PRO A 109 10.41 1.29 -9.55
CA PRO A 109 9.43 1.95 -10.42
C PRO A 109 9.46 3.48 -10.31
N THR A 110 8.96 4.15 -11.34
CA THR A 110 8.76 5.62 -11.32
C THR A 110 7.64 5.99 -10.35
N VAL A 111 7.57 7.27 -9.97
CA VAL A 111 6.44 7.78 -9.17
C VAL A 111 5.11 7.51 -9.88
N LYS A 112 5.07 7.73 -11.19
CA LYS A 112 3.87 7.46 -12.02
C LYS A 112 3.44 6.00 -11.92
N GLU A 113 4.38 5.07 -12.02
CA GLU A 113 4.10 3.63 -11.91
C GLU A 113 3.61 3.26 -10.51
N VAL A 114 4.17 3.85 -9.47
CA VAL A 114 3.70 3.64 -8.09
C VAL A 114 2.29 4.19 -7.90
N MET A 115 1.97 5.34 -8.45
CA MET A 115 0.61 5.89 -8.39
C MET A 115 -0.39 5.00 -9.14
N GLN A 116 0.00 4.44 -10.27
CA GLN A 116 -0.81 3.46 -10.99
C GLN A 116 -1.01 2.19 -10.17
N TYR A 117 0.03 1.68 -9.57
CA TYR A 117 -0.02 0.53 -8.66
C TYR A 117 -1.02 0.76 -7.52
N ARG A 118 -0.98 1.94 -6.89
CA ARG A 118 -1.91 2.31 -5.83
C ARG A 118 -3.34 2.34 -6.34
N THR A 119 -3.60 2.99 -7.45
CA THR A 119 -4.94 3.12 -8.02
C THR A 119 -5.55 1.77 -8.38
N GLU A 120 -4.79 0.91 -9.03
CA GLU A 120 -5.27 -0.42 -9.43
C GLU A 120 -5.53 -1.32 -8.21
N THR A 121 -4.63 -1.30 -7.23
CA THR A 121 -4.80 -2.09 -6.01
C THR A 121 -5.99 -1.60 -5.20
N GLU A 122 -6.15 -0.30 -5.02
CA GLU A 122 -7.29 0.30 -4.32
C GLU A 122 -8.61 -0.07 -5.00
N SER A 123 -8.67 -0.01 -6.32
CA SER A 123 -9.88 -0.40 -7.08
C SER A 123 -10.26 -1.85 -6.80
N LYS A 124 -9.30 -2.75 -6.75
CA LYS A 124 -9.54 -4.16 -6.45
C LYS A 124 -9.98 -4.38 -5.01
N VAL A 125 -9.42 -3.65 -4.07
CA VAL A 125 -9.82 -3.74 -2.65
C VAL A 125 -11.26 -3.28 -2.46
N ILE A 126 -11.67 -2.22 -3.15
CA ILE A 126 -13.00 -1.62 -3.02
C ILE A 126 -14.05 -2.38 -3.81
N ASP A 127 -13.68 -2.97 -4.95
CA ASP A 127 -14.61 -3.59 -5.88
C ASP A 127 -15.13 -4.93 -5.34
N PRO A 128 -16.40 -5.04 -5.00
CA PRO A 128 -16.98 -6.30 -4.51
C PRO A 128 -16.92 -7.42 -5.56
N VAL A 129 -16.82 -7.11 -6.84
CA VAL A 129 -16.70 -8.11 -7.92
C VAL A 129 -15.41 -8.91 -7.77
N SER A 130 -14.34 -8.30 -7.28
CA SER A 130 -13.06 -8.97 -7.03
C SER A 130 -13.19 -10.13 -6.03
N TYR A 131 -14.23 -10.09 -5.19
CA TYR A 131 -14.47 -11.07 -4.12
C TYR A 131 -15.70 -11.94 -4.36
N THR A 132 -16.39 -11.83 -5.49
CA THR A 132 -17.62 -12.58 -5.75
C THR A 132 -17.41 -14.07 -5.92
N HIS A 133 -16.21 -14.50 -6.26
CA HIS A 133 -15.82 -15.91 -6.32
C HIS A 133 -15.47 -16.49 -4.94
N LEU A 134 -15.35 -15.63 -3.96
CA LEU A 134 -15.36 -16.03 -2.57
C LEU A 134 -16.82 -16.16 -2.13
N THR A 135 -17.58 -16.95 -2.83
CA THR A 135 -18.73 -17.51 -2.16
C THR A 135 -18.18 -18.23 -0.94
N LEU A 136 -18.33 -17.58 0.19
CA LEU A 136 -18.24 -18.28 1.44
C LEU A 136 -19.02 -19.57 1.27
N PRO A 137 -18.45 -20.73 1.64
CA PRO A 137 -19.24 -21.93 1.63
C PRO A 137 -20.44 -21.66 2.51
N THR A 138 -21.54 -21.30 1.87
CA THR A 138 -22.83 -21.45 2.49
C THR A 138 -22.92 -22.92 2.84
N LYS A 139 -23.02 -23.17 4.09
CA LYS A 139 -23.33 -24.50 4.60
C LYS A 139 -24.41 -25.17 3.78
#